data_97850db66c0b2a10b80ad249a9840fe8
#
_entry.id   97850db66c0b2a10b80ad249a9840fe8
#
_cell.length_a   1.000
_cell.length_b   1.000
_cell.length_c   1.000
_cell.angle_alpha   90.00
_cell.angle_beta   90.00
_cell.angle_gamma   90.00
#
_symmetry.space_group_name_H-M   'P 1'
#
loop_
_entity.id
_entity.type
_entity.pdbx_description
1 polymer ?
#
loop_
_entity_poly.entity_id
_entity_poly.type
_entity_poly.pdbx_seq_one_letter_code
_entity_poly.pdbx_strand_id
1 'polypeptide(L)'
;MGYIKTSKGVLEYEKHLLYFGNKLMNKEVMLDNLHVLALYLDKIDINWGPAFGTLIGIVRNEDFQPWKPIFDIYILKEDEERFKDILWLLKEVGFELVRYERRGLYYLCRNDEYIKIFVLHKISSDVRHTGGSDF
;
A
#
# COMPACT_ATOMS: atom_id res chain seq x y z
N MET A 1 -2.18 11.30 16.17
CA MET A 1 -2.91 11.54 14.91
C MET A 1 -1.93 12.00 13.84
N GLY A 2 -2.11 11.55 12.63
CA GLY A 2 -1.27 11.94 11.50
C GLY A 2 -2.02 12.74 10.47
N TYR A 3 -1.25 13.41 9.61
CA TYR A 3 -1.81 14.25 8.55
C TYR A 3 -1.07 13.98 7.25
N ILE A 4 -1.79 14.02 6.14
CA ILE A 4 -1.18 13.99 4.81
C ILE A 4 -1.84 15.06 3.94
N LYS A 5 -1.02 15.83 3.24
CA LYS A 5 -1.51 16.85 2.33
C LYS A 5 -1.80 16.24 0.98
N THR A 6 -2.99 16.53 0.45
CA THR A 6 -3.39 16.09 -0.88
C THR A 6 -3.87 17.31 -1.66
N SER A 7 -4.09 17.17 -2.96
CA SER A 7 -4.62 18.27 -3.75
C SER A 7 -6.06 18.63 -3.34
N LYS A 8 -6.74 17.73 -2.65
CA LYS A 8 -8.11 17.93 -2.17
C LYS A 8 -8.18 18.47 -0.75
N GLY A 9 -7.04 18.67 -0.10
CA GLY A 9 -6.96 19.17 1.27
C GLY A 9 -6.11 18.27 2.14
N VAL A 10 -6.16 18.54 3.44
CA VAL A 10 -5.41 17.75 4.44
C VAL A 10 -6.27 16.60 4.92
N LEU A 11 -5.77 15.38 4.73
CA LEU A 11 -6.43 14.18 5.24
C LEU A 11 -5.84 13.85 6.60
N GLU A 12 -6.69 13.78 7.61
CA GLU A 12 -6.28 13.34 8.93
C GLU A 12 -6.49 11.83 9.04
N TYR A 13 -5.60 11.17 9.76
CA TYR A 13 -5.72 9.73 9.97
C TYR A 13 -5.24 9.35 11.35
N GLU A 14 -5.73 8.21 11.85
CA GLU A 14 -5.33 7.69 13.14
C GLU A 14 -4.21 6.68 12.96
N LYS A 15 -3.07 6.91 13.60
CA LYS A 15 -1.93 6.01 13.50
C LYS A 15 -2.18 4.73 14.27
N HIS A 16 -1.90 3.59 13.65
CA HIS A 16 -1.95 2.31 14.31
C HIS A 16 -0.57 1.90 14.79
N LEU A 17 -0.53 1.22 15.92
CA LEU A 17 0.68 0.54 16.35
C LEU A 17 0.83 -0.70 15.47
N LEU A 18 1.89 -0.72 14.66
CA LEU A 18 2.09 -1.78 13.68
C LEU A 18 2.89 -2.95 14.27
N TYR A 19 2.36 -3.54 15.33
CA TYR A 19 2.92 -4.72 15.94
C TYR A 19 1.92 -5.87 15.76
N PHE A 20 2.30 -6.85 14.96
CA PHE A 20 1.37 -7.88 14.56
C PHE A 20 1.45 -9.17 15.38
N GLY A 21 2.54 -9.37 16.11
CA GLY A 21 2.71 -10.57 16.94
C GLY A 21 2.55 -11.84 16.11
N ASN A 22 1.59 -12.66 16.49
CA ASN A 22 1.31 -13.92 15.82
C ASN A 22 0.16 -13.82 14.81
N LYS A 23 -0.19 -12.60 14.41
CA LYS A 23 -1.28 -12.39 13.45
C LYS A 23 -0.97 -13.07 12.13
N LEU A 24 -1.91 -13.85 11.64
CA LEU A 24 -1.86 -14.40 10.29
C LEU A 24 -2.83 -13.63 9.41
N MET A 25 -2.48 -13.51 8.13
CA MET A 25 -3.33 -12.84 7.17
C MET A 25 -4.59 -13.67 6.91
N ASN A 26 -5.75 -13.02 6.92
CA ASN A 26 -6.96 -13.63 6.42
C ASN A 26 -6.96 -13.48 4.90
N LYS A 27 -6.69 -14.57 4.21
CA LYS A 27 -6.49 -14.57 2.77
C LYS A 27 -7.72 -14.09 2.00
N GLU A 28 -8.91 -14.51 2.41
CA GLU A 28 -10.15 -14.10 1.73
C GLU A 28 -10.40 -12.62 1.86
N VAL A 29 -10.19 -12.07 3.06
CA VAL A 29 -10.33 -10.63 3.31
C VAL A 29 -9.29 -9.87 2.50
N MET A 30 -8.04 -10.35 2.49
CA MET A 30 -6.98 -9.69 1.74
C MET A 30 -7.28 -9.68 0.23
N LEU A 31 -7.78 -10.79 -0.32
CA LEU A 31 -8.14 -10.84 -1.74
C LEU A 31 -9.25 -9.83 -2.06
N ASP A 32 -10.24 -9.73 -1.19
CA ASP A 32 -11.30 -8.73 -1.37
C ASP A 32 -10.74 -7.30 -1.31
N ASN A 33 -9.87 -7.04 -0.34
CA ASN A 33 -9.23 -5.72 -0.21
C ASN A 33 -8.42 -5.39 -1.46
N LEU A 34 -7.65 -6.34 -1.97
CA LEU A 34 -6.84 -6.12 -3.16
C LEU A 34 -7.70 -5.88 -4.39
N HIS A 35 -8.81 -6.61 -4.51
CA HIS A 35 -9.75 -6.41 -5.60
C HIS A 35 -10.31 -4.99 -5.60
N VAL A 36 -10.76 -4.53 -4.44
CA VAL A 36 -11.31 -3.17 -4.29
C VAL A 36 -10.24 -2.13 -4.58
N LEU A 37 -9.04 -2.29 -4.00
CA LEU A 37 -7.95 -1.35 -4.21
C LEU A 37 -7.55 -1.29 -5.69
N ALA A 38 -7.45 -2.44 -6.35
CA ALA A 38 -7.09 -2.52 -7.77
C ALA A 38 -8.09 -1.78 -8.65
N LEU A 39 -9.38 -1.87 -8.35
CA LEU A 39 -10.39 -1.15 -9.12
C LEU A 39 -10.14 0.36 -9.11
N TYR A 40 -9.77 0.92 -7.96
CA TYR A 40 -9.48 2.36 -7.87
C TYR A 40 -8.16 2.73 -8.53
N LEU A 41 -7.12 1.93 -8.33
CA LEU A 41 -5.81 2.21 -8.92
C LEU A 41 -5.86 2.10 -10.44
N ASP A 42 -6.52 1.08 -10.97
CA ASP A 42 -6.62 0.87 -12.41
C ASP A 42 -7.48 1.94 -13.07
N LYS A 43 -8.52 2.41 -12.38
CA LYS A 43 -9.43 3.43 -12.92
C LYS A 43 -8.73 4.75 -13.22
N ILE A 44 -7.68 5.06 -12.48
CA ILE A 44 -6.91 6.30 -12.69
C ILE A 44 -5.52 6.02 -13.26
N ASP A 45 -5.34 4.85 -13.84
CA ASP A 45 -4.09 4.45 -14.52
C ASP A 45 -2.84 4.55 -13.64
N ILE A 46 -2.93 4.19 -12.38
CA ILE A 46 -1.76 4.08 -11.53
C ILE A 46 -1.10 2.72 -11.77
N ASN A 47 0.18 2.74 -12.10
CA ASN A 47 0.96 1.52 -12.24
C ASN A 47 1.29 0.97 -10.86
N TRP A 48 0.88 -0.26 -10.60
CA TRP A 48 1.09 -0.91 -9.31
C TRP A 48 1.36 -2.39 -9.50
N GLY A 49 1.91 -3.02 -8.48
CA GLY A 49 2.15 -4.45 -8.50
C GLY A 49 2.64 -4.94 -7.15
N PRO A 50 2.80 -6.27 -6.99
CA PRO A 50 3.34 -6.83 -5.75
C PRO A 50 4.81 -6.46 -5.59
N ALA A 51 5.25 -6.33 -4.35
CA ALA A 51 6.60 -5.89 -4.03
C ALA A 51 7.24 -6.77 -2.96
N PHE A 52 8.55 -6.82 -2.96
CA PHE A 52 9.38 -7.42 -1.90
C PHE A 52 8.91 -8.82 -1.48
N GLY A 53 8.62 -9.03 -0.19
CA GLY A 53 8.23 -10.34 0.31
C GLY A 53 7.00 -10.94 -0.34
N THR A 54 6.04 -10.11 -0.73
CA THR A 54 4.86 -10.57 -1.45
C THR A 54 5.25 -11.15 -2.81
N LEU A 55 6.12 -10.47 -3.54
CA LEU A 55 6.59 -10.93 -4.84
C LEU A 55 7.35 -12.25 -4.70
N ILE A 56 8.20 -12.38 -3.71
CA ILE A 56 8.94 -13.61 -3.45
C ILE A 56 7.97 -14.77 -3.18
N GLY A 57 6.94 -14.54 -2.39
CA GLY A 57 5.94 -15.55 -2.09
C GLY A 57 5.20 -16.02 -3.35
N ILE A 58 4.82 -15.08 -4.21
CA ILE A 58 4.13 -15.40 -5.46
C ILE A 58 5.04 -16.22 -6.37
N VAL A 59 6.30 -15.82 -6.52
CA VAL A 59 7.26 -16.50 -7.39
C VAL A 59 7.52 -17.92 -6.91
N ARG A 60 7.68 -18.12 -5.60
CA ARG A 60 8.02 -19.41 -5.04
C ARG A 60 6.84 -20.38 -4.92
N ASN A 61 5.67 -19.87 -4.57
CA ASN A 61 4.54 -20.70 -4.19
C ASN A 61 3.32 -20.51 -5.08
N GLU A 62 3.44 -19.73 -6.12
CA GLU A 62 2.35 -19.35 -7.01
C GLU A 62 1.19 -18.69 -6.26
N ASP A 63 1.47 -18.13 -5.07
CA ASP A 63 0.50 -17.45 -4.23
C ASP A 63 1.23 -16.58 -3.23
N PHE A 64 0.51 -15.67 -2.58
CA PHE A 64 1.13 -14.87 -1.53
C PHE A 64 1.19 -15.65 -0.22
N GLN A 65 2.09 -15.23 0.66
CA GLN A 65 2.39 -15.92 1.91
C GLN A 65 1.37 -15.56 2.99
N PRO A 66 0.43 -16.46 3.34
CA PRO A 66 -0.61 -16.13 4.33
C PRO A 66 -0.08 -15.97 5.75
N TRP A 67 1.14 -16.45 6.02
CA TRP A 67 1.74 -16.26 7.34
C TRP A 67 2.34 -14.87 7.54
N LYS A 68 2.45 -14.07 6.48
CA LYS A 68 2.86 -12.69 6.62
C LYS A 68 1.63 -11.84 6.97
N PRO A 69 1.77 -10.92 7.92
CA PRO A 69 0.61 -10.11 8.34
C PRO A 69 0.30 -8.94 7.40
N ILE A 70 1.16 -8.67 6.42
CA ILE A 70 1.04 -7.51 5.53
C ILE A 70 1.22 -7.95 4.08
N PHE A 71 0.43 -7.38 3.20
CA PHE A 71 0.60 -7.55 1.75
C PHE A 71 1.33 -6.32 1.20
N ASP A 72 2.43 -6.53 0.49
CA ASP A 72 3.27 -5.45 -0.03
C ASP A 72 2.98 -5.19 -1.50
N ILE A 73 2.70 -3.92 -1.84
CA ILE A 73 2.60 -3.51 -3.24
C ILE A 73 3.45 -2.27 -3.46
N TYR A 74 3.67 -1.92 -4.72
CA TYR A 74 4.37 -0.69 -5.09
C TYR A 74 3.50 0.17 -6.00
N ILE A 75 3.77 1.47 -5.98
CA ILE A 75 3.32 2.41 -7.01
C ILE A 75 4.55 3.20 -7.47
N LEU A 76 4.43 3.90 -8.59
CA LEU A 76 5.54 4.70 -9.09
C LEU A 76 5.46 6.11 -8.56
N LYS A 77 6.62 6.76 -8.37
CA LYS A 77 6.69 8.13 -7.85
C LYS A 77 5.86 9.12 -8.65
N GLU A 78 5.85 8.96 -9.97
CA GLU A 78 5.09 9.86 -10.84
C GLU A 78 3.57 9.76 -10.61
N ASP A 79 3.09 8.70 -9.97
CA ASP A 79 1.68 8.49 -9.68
C ASP A 79 1.31 8.85 -8.24
N GLU A 80 2.28 9.24 -7.42
CA GLU A 80 2.06 9.42 -5.99
C GLU A 80 1.02 10.49 -5.65
N GLU A 81 1.04 11.62 -6.35
CA GLU A 81 0.07 12.69 -6.06
C GLU A 81 -1.35 12.25 -6.36
N ARG A 82 -1.55 11.50 -7.45
CA ARG A 82 -2.88 10.94 -7.76
C ARG A 82 -3.29 9.90 -6.74
N PHE A 83 -2.34 9.12 -6.25
CA PHE A 83 -2.61 8.15 -5.20
C PHE A 83 -3.06 8.86 -3.92
N LYS A 84 -2.40 9.94 -3.53
CA LYS A 84 -2.81 10.71 -2.35
C LYS A 84 -4.25 11.21 -2.50
N ASP A 85 -4.64 11.62 -3.68
CA ASP A 85 -5.98 12.14 -3.92
C ASP A 85 -7.05 11.06 -3.80
N ILE A 86 -6.76 9.82 -4.20
CA ILE A 86 -7.75 8.76 -4.06
C ILE A 86 -7.86 8.20 -2.65
N LEU A 87 -6.98 8.59 -1.75
CA LEU A 87 -7.12 8.17 -0.34
C LEU A 87 -8.49 8.61 0.23
N TRP A 88 -9.03 9.73 -0.24
CA TRP A 88 -10.35 10.17 0.16
C TRP A 88 -11.45 9.18 -0.26
N LEU A 89 -11.37 8.68 -1.50
CA LEU A 89 -12.31 7.70 -2.01
C LEU A 89 -12.10 6.34 -1.35
N LEU A 90 -10.86 5.94 -1.13
CA LEU A 90 -10.56 4.68 -0.47
C LEU A 90 -11.11 4.66 0.94
N LYS A 91 -11.08 5.80 1.63
CA LYS A 91 -11.67 5.92 2.96
C LYS A 91 -13.18 5.64 2.92
N GLU A 92 -13.87 6.09 1.90
CA GLU A 92 -15.31 5.85 1.75
C GLU A 92 -15.66 4.38 1.57
N VAL A 93 -14.73 3.58 1.04
CA VAL A 93 -14.96 2.14 0.84
C VAL A 93 -14.27 1.29 1.91
N GLY A 94 -13.90 1.89 3.02
CA GLY A 94 -13.42 1.17 4.20
C GLY A 94 -11.93 1.09 4.39
N PHE A 95 -11.14 1.65 3.48
CA PHE A 95 -9.69 1.72 3.70
C PHE A 95 -9.35 2.90 4.59
N GLU A 96 -8.57 2.64 5.61
CA GLU A 96 -8.04 3.68 6.47
C GLU A 96 -6.54 3.77 6.29
N LEU A 97 -6.04 5.00 6.08
CA LEU A 97 -4.61 5.24 6.16
C LEU A 97 -4.24 5.18 7.64
N VAL A 98 -3.26 4.34 7.99
CA VAL A 98 -2.88 4.15 9.38
C VAL A 98 -1.42 4.50 9.65
N ARG A 99 -0.65 4.71 8.59
CA ARG A 99 0.71 5.21 8.67
C ARG A 99 1.14 5.79 7.33
N TYR A 100 1.86 6.91 7.38
CA TYR A 100 2.43 7.54 6.22
C TYR A 100 3.83 8.03 6.57
N GLU A 101 4.79 7.73 5.70
CA GLU A 101 6.15 8.25 5.82
C GLU A 101 6.50 9.03 4.57
N ARG A 102 7.07 10.21 4.75
CA ARG A 102 7.36 11.15 3.65
C ARG A 102 8.29 10.57 2.59
N ARG A 103 9.09 9.58 2.95
CA ARG A 103 9.96 8.90 1.98
C ARG A 103 9.20 8.06 0.97
N GLY A 104 7.88 7.97 1.09
CA GLY A 104 7.06 7.23 0.16
C GLY A 104 6.62 5.86 0.68
N LEU A 105 5.96 5.86 1.82
CA LEU A 105 5.49 4.63 2.43
C LEU A 105 4.11 4.86 3.03
N TYR A 106 3.17 3.99 2.68
CA TYR A 106 1.79 4.07 3.14
C TYR A 106 1.35 2.73 3.69
N TYR A 107 0.63 2.75 4.81
CA TYR A 107 -0.03 1.55 5.31
C TYR A 107 -1.53 1.80 5.28
N LEU A 108 -2.26 0.95 4.58
CA LEU A 108 -3.71 0.97 4.54
C LEU A 108 -4.26 -0.22 5.30
N CYS A 109 -5.37 0.00 6.00
CA CYS A 109 -6.05 -1.06 6.75
C CYS A 109 -7.51 -1.13 6.31
N ARG A 110 -8.02 -2.32 6.08
CA ARG A 110 -9.42 -2.57 5.79
C ARG A 110 -9.78 -3.94 6.31
N ASN A 111 -10.81 -4.01 7.15
CA ASN A 111 -11.25 -5.27 7.77
C ASN A 111 -10.11 -6.00 8.48
N ASP A 112 -9.33 -5.25 9.26
CA ASP A 112 -8.20 -5.76 10.06
C ASP A 112 -7.04 -6.35 9.25
N GLU A 113 -7.02 -6.16 7.95
CA GLU A 113 -5.89 -6.57 7.12
C GLU A 113 -5.14 -5.36 6.59
N TYR A 114 -3.82 -5.48 6.47
CA TYR A 114 -2.95 -4.34 6.17
C TYR A 114 -2.26 -4.52 4.84
N ILE A 115 -2.25 -3.43 4.06
CA ILE A 115 -1.51 -3.36 2.79
C ILE A 115 -0.47 -2.27 2.94
N LYS A 116 0.79 -2.62 2.66
CA LYS A 116 1.90 -1.68 2.69
C LYS A 116 2.21 -1.27 1.26
N ILE A 117 2.25 0.03 1.02
CA ILE A 117 2.47 0.57 -0.32
C ILE A 117 3.79 1.32 -0.34
N PHE A 118 4.69 0.87 -1.21
CA PHE A 118 5.99 1.50 -1.44
C PHE A 118 5.93 2.38 -2.66
N VAL A 119 6.56 3.54 -2.59
CA VAL A 119 6.72 4.42 -3.74
C VAL A 119 8.09 4.19 -4.34
N LEU A 120 8.14 3.78 -5.60
CA LEU A 120 9.39 3.51 -6.29
C LEU A 120 9.85 4.76 -7.03
N HIS A 121 11.09 5.16 -6.77
CA HIS A 121 11.72 6.32 -7.38
C HIS A 121 12.58 5.88 -8.57
N LYS A 122 12.56 6.67 -9.62
CA LYS A 122 13.37 6.41 -10.80
C LYS A 122 14.84 6.73 -10.50
N ILE A 123 15.72 5.74 -10.66
CA ILE A 123 17.16 5.95 -10.56
C ILE A 123 17.73 6.23 -11.95
N SER A 124 17.26 5.47 -12.93
CA SER A 124 17.64 5.63 -14.32
C SER A 124 16.42 5.28 -15.18
N SER A 125 16.57 5.26 -16.49
CA SER A 125 15.44 4.96 -17.38
C SER A 125 14.79 3.60 -17.08
N ASP A 126 15.54 2.64 -16.57
CA ASP A 126 15.07 1.26 -16.36
C ASP A 126 15.03 0.80 -14.92
N VAL A 127 15.54 1.60 -13.97
CA VAL A 127 15.74 1.15 -12.59
C VAL A 127 14.97 2.03 -11.63
N ARG A 128 14.30 1.40 -10.66
CA ARG A 128 13.53 2.11 -9.64
C ARG A 128 13.86 1.54 -8.27
N HIS A 129 13.70 2.39 -7.25
CA HIS A 129 13.88 1.98 -5.86
C HIS A 129 12.89 2.74 -4.97
N THR A 130 12.75 2.32 -3.72
CA THR A 130 11.94 3.03 -2.75
C THR A 130 12.65 4.31 -2.32
N GLY A 131 11.90 5.28 -1.80
CA GLY A 131 12.46 6.51 -1.27
C GLY A 131 13.29 6.31 -0.01
N GLY A 132 13.18 5.14 0.62
CA GLY A 132 14.02 4.76 1.74
C GLY A 132 15.21 3.95 1.26
N SER A 133 16.23 3.84 2.09
CA SER A 133 17.46 3.13 1.73
C SER A 133 17.58 1.77 2.39
N ASP A 134 16.57 1.31 3.05
CA ASP A 134 16.66 0.18 3.99
C ASP A 134 16.12 -1.12 3.42
N PHE A 135 16.72 -1.57 2.35
CA PHE A 135 16.35 -2.90 1.89
C PHE A 135 17.38 -3.47 0.96
#